data_16e22057ea9f75c97f249d608e5cd022
#
_entry.id   16e22057ea9f75c97f249d608e5cd022
#
_cell.length_a   1.000
_cell.length_b   1.000
_cell.length_c   1.000
_cell.angle_alpha   90.00
_cell.angle_beta   90.00
_cell.angle_gamma   90.00
#
_symmetry.space_group_name_H-M   'P 1'
#
loop_
_entity.id
_entity.type
_entity.pdbx_description
1 polymer ?
#
loop_
_entity_poly.entity_id
_entity_poly.type
_entity_poly.pdbx_seq_one_letter_code
_entity_poly.pdbx_strand_id
1 'polypeptide(L)'
;MPKVRYNNIDNVSTDKTLKQFKQWRDERRQKKKDYSYVIPNLTPDLPYLHSNRHETSVTWVGHATFFIQYEGMNIVTDPVWARRMGFTKRLGEPGIPIQDIPPVDVILISHSHYDHMHFASIRKLYRSETTIIVPVGLRRKMVRKGFRRVIELQWWESATIGSVKISFVPTQHWTRRTPFDTNTSHWGGYVLEPAQQEGRTQDDGADQDSCDVAQGGEGARLLPPNLYFAGDSGYFQGFKLIGERFNIHIALMPIGAYEPEWFMTSQHVNPEEALQAFQDVKAETMIPMHYGTFKLADDTAKEALDRMEAERQRLGIAKERIRVLKYGETFKIQPECRNAES
;
A
#
# COMPACT_ATOMS: atom_id res chain seq x y z
N MET A 1 -24.37 8.27 -22.08
CA MET A 1 -23.55 9.32 -21.47
C MET A 1 -22.09 8.98 -21.68
N PRO A 2 -21.21 9.93 -22.04
CA PRO A 2 -19.78 9.67 -22.15
C PRO A 2 -19.27 9.17 -20.78
N LYS A 3 -18.33 8.23 -20.79
CA LYS A 3 -17.71 7.73 -19.57
C LYS A 3 -16.82 8.85 -18.99
N VAL A 4 -16.96 9.13 -17.71
CA VAL A 4 -16.04 10.00 -16.98
C VAL A 4 -14.63 9.39 -17.07
N ARG A 5 -13.61 10.23 -17.29
CA ARG A 5 -12.20 9.85 -17.24
C ARG A 5 -11.51 10.72 -16.22
N TYR A 6 -10.63 10.09 -15.44
CA TYR A 6 -9.86 10.74 -14.40
C TYR A 6 -8.47 11.11 -14.89
N ASN A 7 -7.88 12.16 -14.32
CA ASN A 7 -6.54 12.66 -14.65
C ASN A 7 -5.70 12.77 -13.38
N ASN A 8 -4.37 12.83 -13.54
CA ASN A 8 -3.43 13.15 -12.47
C ASN A 8 -3.56 14.63 -12.07
N ILE A 9 -3.13 14.98 -10.83
CA ILE A 9 -3.21 16.34 -10.29
C ILE A 9 -2.55 17.35 -11.25
N ASP A 10 -1.35 17.03 -11.74
CA ASP A 10 -0.57 17.94 -12.60
C ASP A 10 -0.86 17.72 -14.10
N ASN A 11 -1.95 17.04 -14.44
CA ASN A 11 -2.29 16.65 -15.81
C ASN A 11 -1.16 15.88 -16.52
N VAL A 12 -0.26 15.24 -15.78
CA VAL A 12 0.80 14.38 -16.33
C VAL A 12 0.16 13.23 -17.07
N SER A 13 0.46 13.13 -18.37
CA SER A 13 -0.01 12.02 -19.20
C SER A 13 0.86 10.79 -18.96
N THR A 14 0.20 9.68 -18.70
CA THR A 14 0.84 8.34 -18.67
C THR A 14 0.69 7.59 -20.00
N ASP A 15 0.06 8.21 -20.99
CA ASP A 15 -0.16 7.62 -22.30
C ASP A 15 1.19 7.37 -23.01
N LYS A 16 1.29 6.21 -23.63
CA LYS A 16 2.46 5.80 -24.42
C LYS A 16 2.09 5.60 -25.88
N THR A 17 2.92 6.11 -26.77
CA THR A 17 2.76 5.94 -28.21
C THR A 17 3.18 4.54 -28.66
N LEU A 18 2.66 4.09 -29.80
CA LEU A 18 3.08 2.82 -30.41
C LEU A 18 4.61 2.78 -30.69
N LYS A 19 5.22 3.93 -31.01
CA LYS A 19 6.67 4.06 -31.21
C LYS A 19 7.43 3.77 -29.91
N GLN A 20 6.98 4.35 -28.81
CA GLN A 20 7.56 4.10 -27.46
C GLN A 20 7.41 2.63 -27.04
N PHE A 21 6.24 2.00 -27.28
CA PHE A 21 6.07 0.57 -27.01
C PHE A 21 7.01 -0.30 -27.85
N LYS A 22 7.20 0.04 -29.12
CA LYS A 22 8.15 -0.68 -29.98
C LYS A 22 9.57 -0.52 -29.47
N GLN A 23 9.99 0.70 -29.18
CA GLN A 23 11.31 1.02 -28.63
C GLN A 23 11.58 0.22 -27.34
N TRP A 24 10.67 0.30 -26.36
CA TRP A 24 10.77 -0.45 -25.11
C TRP A 24 10.93 -1.96 -25.35
N ARG A 25 10.10 -2.53 -26.23
CA ARG A 25 10.18 -3.96 -26.55
C ARG A 25 11.51 -4.35 -27.19
N ASP A 26 12.04 -3.51 -28.05
CA ASP A 26 13.29 -3.77 -28.76
C ASP A 26 14.51 -3.64 -27.80
N GLU A 27 14.51 -2.64 -26.91
CA GLU A 27 15.49 -2.50 -25.83
C GLU A 27 15.44 -3.69 -24.85
N ARG A 28 14.23 -4.09 -24.43
CA ARG A 28 14.02 -5.22 -23.52
C ARG A 28 14.59 -6.54 -24.04
N ARG A 29 14.54 -6.77 -25.35
CA ARG A 29 15.12 -7.98 -25.98
C ARG A 29 16.63 -8.03 -25.90
N GLN A 30 17.27 -6.89 -25.80
CA GLN A 30 18.74 -6.76 -25.75
C GLN A 30 19.25 -6.75 -24.29
N LYS A 31 18.40 -6.42 -23.33
CA LYS A 31 18.77 -6.37 -21.91
C LYS A 31 18.95 -7.78 -21.33
N LYS A 32 20.14 -8.03 -20.79
CA LYS A 32 20.42 -9.21 -19.97
C LYS A 32 20.42 -8.77 -18.52
N LYS A 33 19.43 -9.22 -17.74
CA LYS A 33 19.30 -8.93 -16.30
C LYS A 33 19.38 -10.23 -15.52
N ASP A 34 20.01 -10.18 -14.36
CA ASP A 34 20.07 -11.31 -13.43
C ASP A 34 18.84 -11.30 -12.51
N TYR A 35 17.96 -12.26 -12.69
CA TYR A 35 16.76 -12.49 -11.86
C TYR A 35 16.93 -13.65 -10.87
N SER A 36 18.17 -14.07 -10.59
CA SER A 36 18.45 -15.19 -9.70
C SER A 36 18.09 -14.86 -8.23
N TYR A 37 18.19 -13.58 -7.86
CA TYR A 37 17.79 -13.15 -6.52
C TYR A 37 16.26 -13.18 -6.37
N VAL A 38 15.79 -14.02 -5.46
CA VAL A 38 14.38 -14.11 -5.06
C VAL A 38 14.28 -13.70 -3.60
N ILE A 39 13.27 -12.90 -3.28
CA ILE A 39 13.00 -12.51 -1.89
C ILE A 39 12.68 -13.76 -1.08
N PRO A 40 13.37 -14.00 0.05
CA PRO A 40 13.11 -15.17 0.87
C PRO A 40 11.67 -15.20 1.42
N ASN A 41 11.10 -16.40 1.56
CA ASN A 41 9.89 -16.63 2.32
C ASN A 41 10.25 -17.01 3.76
N LEU A 42 9.56 -16.41 4.72
CA LEU A 42 9.53 -16.83 6.11
C LEU A 42 8.21 -17.57 6.39
N THR A 43 8.24 -18.48 7.32
CA THR A 43 7.01 -19.08 7.86
C THR A 43 6.28 -18.00 8.68
N PRO A 44 5.04 -17.63 8.30
CA PRO A 44 4.30 -16.63 9.06
C PRO A 44 3.91 -17.15 10.45
N ASP A 45 3.90 -16.26 11.43
CA ASP A 45 3.44 -16.56 12.79
C ASP A 45 1.89 -16.61 12.81
N LEU A 46 1.32 -17.71 12.29
CA LEU A 46 -0.14 -17.86 12.20
C LEU A 46 -0.85 -17.77 13.56
N PRO A 47 -0.34 -18.39 14.66
CA PRO A 47 -0.95 -18.22 15.98
C PRO A 47 -1.08 -16.75 16.37
N TYR A 48 -0.01 -15.96 16.20
CA TYR A 48 -0.06 -14.52 16.45
C TYR A 48 -1.08 -13.82 15.56
N LEU A 49 -1.03 -14.03 14.25
CA LEU A 49 -1.92 -13.36 13.29
C LEU A 49 -3.41 -13.66 13.56
N HIS A 50 -3.73 -14.86 14.03
CA HIS A 50 -5.11 -15.26 14.39
C HIS A 50 -5.58 -14.70 15.73
N SER A 51 -4.69 -14.52 16.70
CA SER A 51 -5.04 -14.07 18.05
C SER A 51 -4.92 -12.55 18.24
N ASN A 52 -4.04 -11.87 17.48
CA ASN A 52 -3.79 -10.45 17.66
C ASN A 52 -5.00 -9.59 17.34
N ARG A 53 -5.39 -8.73 18.30
CA ARG A 53 -6.45 -7.71 18.18
C ARG A 53 -6.04 -6.34 18.79
N HIS A 54 -4.82 -6.25 19.30
CA HIS A 54 -4.38 -5.08 20.06
C HIS A 54 -3.15 -4.40 19.43
N GLU A 55 -2.18 -5.19 18.97
CA GLU A 55 -0.95 -4.65 18.41
C GLU A 55 -1.15 -4.29 16.94
N THR A 56 -0.63 -3.12 16.54
CA THR A 56 -0.49 -2.79 15.11
C THR A 56 0.59 -3.63 14.49
N SER A 57 0.27 -4.32 13.41
CA SER A 57 1.24 -5.15 12.69
C SER A 57 1.03 -5.12 11.18
N VAL A 58 2.12 -5.28 10.45
CA VAL A 58 2.15 -5.29 8.98
C VAL A 58 2.88 -6.54 8.52
N THR A 59 2.20 -7.45 7.84
CA THR A 59 2.78 -8.67 7.27
C THR A 59 2.79 -8.59 5.75
N TRP A 60 3.97 -8.76 5.14
CA TRP A 60 4.08 -8.71 3.69
C TRP A 60 3.73 -10.04 3.02
N VAL A 61 2.68 -10.03 2.24
CA VAL A 61 2.25 -11.20 1.45
C VAL A 61 2.98 -11.25 0.11
N GLY A 62 3.37 -10.08 -0.40
CA GLY A 62 4.11 -9.92 -1.66
C GLY A 62 3.46 -8.88 -2.58
N HIS A 63 4.25 -8.28 -3.46
CA HIS A 63 3.84 -7.17 -4.32
C HIS A 63 3.34 -5.98 -3.50
N ALA A 64 2.13 -5.50 -3.76
CA ALA A 64 1.44 -4.48 -2.98
C ALA A 64 0.42 -5.08 -1.98
N THR A 65 0.47 -6.41 -1.77
CA THR A 65 -0.43 -7.10 -0.85
C THR A 65 0.18 -7.18 0.53
N PHE A 66 -0.45 -6.53 1.50
CA PHE A 66 -0.14 -6.64 2.93
C PHE A 66 -1.36 -7.15 3.68
N PHE A 67 -1.11 -7.92 4.73
CA PHE A 67 -2.06 -8.18 5.78
C PHE A 67 -1.71 -7.27 6.97
N ILE A 68 -2.59 -6.35 7.28
CA ILE A 68 -2.39 -5.31 8.29
C ILE A 68 -3.39 -5.56 9.42
N GLN A 69 -2.90 -5.61 10.65
CA GLN A 69 -3.74 -5.62 11.84
C GLN A 69 -3.62 -4.24 12.49
N TYR A 70 -4.75 -3.56 12.62
CA TYR A 70 -4.80 -2.17 13.03
C TYR A 70 -6.10 -1.90 13.79
N GLU A 71 -6.01 -1.42 15.02
CA GLU A 71 -7.16 -1.10 15.88
C GLU A 71 -8.19 -2.25 15.96
N GLY A 72 -7.72 -3.46 16.17
CA GLY A 72 -8.55 -4.66 16.26
C GLY A 72 -9.09 -5.19 14.93
N MET A 73 -8.82 -4.51 13.82
CA MET A 73 -9.28 -4.88 12.48
C MET A 73 -8.20 -5.56 11.65
N ASN A 74 -8.60 -6.50 10.82
CA ASN A 74 -7.79 -7.17 9.81
C ASN A 74 -8.04 -6.53 8.45
N ILE A 75 -7.03 -5.89 7.88
CA ILE A 75 -7.10 -5.13 6.63
C ILE A 75 -6.17 -5.77 5.60
N VAL A 76 -6.61 -5.92 4.37
CA VAL A 76 -5.77 -6.40 3.25
C VAL A 76 -5.70 -5.34 2.17
N THR A 77 -4.49 -4.98 1.76
CA THR A 77 -4.25 -4.09 0.61
C THR A 77 -4.09 -4.90 -0.66
N ASP A 78 -4.61 -4.42 -1.77
CA ASP A 78 -4.42 -4.92 -3.15
C ASP A 78 -4.23 -6.45 -3.24
N PRO A 79 -5.27 -7.25 -2.94
CA PRO A 79 -5.13 -8.68 -2.73
C PRO A 79 -4.81 -9.45 -4.02
N VAL A 80 -3.56 -9.96 -4.12
CA VAL A 80 -3.08 -10.76 -5.25
C VAL A 80 -2.33 -12.01 -4.79
N TRP A 81 -3.00 -13.16 -4.81
CA TRP A 81 -2.43 -14.50 -4.56
C TRP A 81 -2.23 -15.30 -5.85
N ALA A 82 -2.32 -14.63 -7.00
CA ALA A 82 -2.17 -15.28 -8.28
C ALA A 82 -0.76 -15.88 -8.46
N ARG A 83 -0.70 -17.12 -8.98
CA ARG A 83 0.56 -17.74 -9.39
C ARG A 83 1.10 -17.18 -10.70
N ARG A 84 0.25 -16.52 -11.46
CA ARG A 84 0.59 -15.86 -12.72
C ARG A 84 -0.19 -14.57 -12.87
N MET A 85 0.47 -13.58 -13.47
CA MET A 85 -0.14 -12.35 -13.92
C MET A 85 0.04 -12.26 -15.45
N GLY A 86 -1.01 -12.61 -16.19
CA GLY A 86 -0.89 -12.85 -17.62
C GLY A 86 0.13 -13.97 -17.89
N PHE A 87 1.18 -13.66 -18.66
CA PHE A 87 2.26 -14.60 -18.96
C PHE A 87 3.36 -14.62 -17.89
N THR A 88 3.39 -13.64 -16.99
CA THR A 88 4.41 -13.53 -15.95
C THR A 88 4.10 -14.47 -14.77
N LYS A 89 5.05 -15.35 -14.44
CA LYS A 89 4.97 -16.22 -13.27
C LYS A 89 5.35 -15.43 -12.02
N ARG A 90 4.68 -15.72 -10.90
CA ARG A 90 5.10 -15.24 -9.58
C ARG A 90 6.48 -15.82 -9.24
N LEU A 91 7.37 -15.00 -8.70
CA LEU A 91 8.77 -15.37 -8.42
C LEU A 91 8.90 -16.07 -7.06
N GLY A 92 8.19 -15.63 -6.04
CA GLY A 92 8.15 -16.23 -4.70
C GLY A 92 6.73 -16.67 -4.33
N GLU A 93 6.57 -17.60 -3.40
CA GLU A 93 5.25 -17.96 -2.87
C GLU A 93 4.67 -16.79 -2.04
N PRO A 94 3.33 -16.67 -1.93
CA PRO A 94 2.73 -15.69 -1.03
C PRO A 94 3.20 -15.89 0.41
N GLY A 95 3.54 -14.80 1.09
CA GLY A 95 4.04 -14.83 2.47
C GLY A 95 3.08 -15.45 3.48
N ILE A 96 1.76 -15.34 3.23
CA ILE A 96 0.73 -16.08 3.96
C ILE A 96 -0.11 -16.81 2.90
N PRO A 97 -0.28 -18.15 3.00
CA PRO A 97 -1.21 -18.85 2.14
C PRO A 97 -2.64 -18.32 2.32
N ILE A 98 -3.39 -18.15 1.23
CA ILE A 98 -4.68 -17.45 1.28
C ILE A 98 -5.72 -18.10 2.18
N GLN A 99 -5.63 -19.44 2.38
CA GLN A 99 -6.51 -20.20 3.26
C GLN A 99 -6.18 -19.98 4.75
N ASP A 100 -4.98 -19.50 5.05
CA ASP A 100 -4.48 -19.30 6.42
C ASP A 100 -4.63 -17.83 6.87
N ILE A 101 -5.14 -16.96 5.99
CA ILE A 101 -5.44 -15.54 6.32
C ILE A 101 -6.61 -15.51 7.33
N PRO A 102 -6.45 -14.81 8.48
CA PRO A 102 -7.55 -14.55 9.39
C PRO A 102 -8.74 -13.87 8.70
N PRO A 103 -9.95 -13.92 9.27
CA PRO A 103 -11.10 -13.18 8.74
C PRO A 103 -10.74 -11.71 8.47
N VAL A 104 -11.04 -11.25 7.25
CA VAL A 104 -10.69 -9.90 6.78
C VAL A 104 -11.89 -8.98 6.97
N ASP A 105 -11.69 -7.87 7.67
CA ASP A 105 -12.71 -6.85 7.92
C ASP A 105 -12.77 -5.85 6.76
N VAL A 106 -11.60 -5.44 6.24
CA VAL A 106 -11.52 -4.45 5.16
C VAL A 106 -10.56 -4.91 4.07
N ILE A 107 -10.98 -4.75 2.81
CA ILE A 107 -10.12 -4.88 1.63
C ILE A 107 -9.97 -3.50 0.99
N LEU A 108 -8.74 -3.03 0.84
CA LEU A 108 -8.40 -1.78 0.16
C LEU A 108 -7.90 -2.08 -1.24
N ILE A 109 -8.45 -1.39 -2.24
CA ILE A 109 -8.01 -1.48 -3.64
C ILE A 109 -7.50 -0.11 -4.06
N SER A 110 -6.20 0.00 -4.37
CA SER A 110 -5.58 1.25 -4.80
C SER A 110 -6.03 1.67 -6.20
N HIS A 111 -6.10 0.73 -7.12
CA HIS A 111 -6.50 0.96 -8.50
C HIS A 111 -6.89 -0.34 -9.23
N SER A 112 -7.27 -0.24 -10.50
CA SER A 112 -7.89 -1.36 -11.21
C SER A 112 -6.93 -2.28 -11.96
N HIS A 113 -5.62 -2.09 -11.96
CA HIS A 113 -4.69 -2.99 -12.64
C HIS A 113 -4.80 -4.44 -12.13
N TYR A 114 -4.38 -5.41 -12.96
CA TYR A 114 -4.57 -6.83 -12.67
C TYR A 114 -3.77 -7.32 -11.47
N ASP A 115 -2.60 -6.72 -11.25
CA ASP A 115 -1.65 -7.00 -10.18
C ASP A 115 -1.97 -6.30 -8.85
N HIS A 116 -3.09 -5.56 -8.79
CA HIS A 116 -3.66 -4.94 -7.58
C HIS A 116 -5.08 -5.40 -7.31
N MET A 117 -5.93 -5.48 -8.33
CA MET A 117 -7.31 -5.92 -8.19
C MET A 117 -7.52 -7.31 -8.80
N HIS A 118 -7.16 -8.37 -8.07
CA HIS A 118 -7.32 -9.75 -8.52
C HIS A 118 -8.60 -10.37 -7.96
N PHE A 119 -9.66 -10.45 -8.76
CA PHE A 119 -10.99 -10.91 -8.34
C PHE A 119 -11.03 -12.28 -7.68
N ALA A 120 -10.18 -13.23 -8.10
CA ALA A 120 -10.15 -14.55 -7.47
C ALA A 120 -9.63 -14.50 -6.04
N SER A 121 -8.60 -13.66 -5.75
CA SER A 121 -8.10 -13.43 -4.39
C SER A 121 -9.15 -12.71 -3.55
N ILE A 122 -9.73 -11.61 -4.08
CA ILE A 122 -10.79 -10.87 -3.39
C ILE A 122 -11.94 -11.80 -2.99
N ARG A 123 -12.39 -12.68 -3.91
CA ARG A 123 -13.50 -13.60 -3.63
C ARG A 123 -13.20 -14.63 -2.54
N LYS A 124 -11.94 -15.07 -2.42
CA LYS A 124 -11.54 -16.00 -1.36
C LYS A 124 -11.47 -15.35 0.02
N LEU A 125 -11.16 -14.06 0.07
CA LEU A 125 -11.07 -13.29 1.32
C LEU A 125 -12.41 -12.70 1.74
N TYR A 126 -13.30 -12.42 0.78
CA TYR A 126 -14.56 -11.73 1.02
C TYR A 126 -15.56 -12.59 1.77
N ARG A 127 -16.09 -12.06 2.86
CA ARG A 127 -17.20 -12.61 3.67
C ARG A 127 -18.33 -11.58 3.72
N SER A 128 -19.48 -11.97 4.30
CA SER A 128 -20.65 -11.07 4.44
C SER A 128 -20.31 -9.76 5.17
N GLU A 129 -19.39 -9.81 6.15
CA GLU A 129 -18.99 -8.68 7.00
C GLU A 129 -17.86 -7.85 6.39
N THR A 130 -17.12 -8.40 5.42
CA THR A 130 -15.99 -7.72 4.78
C THR A 130 -16.46 -6.50 4.00
N THR A 131 -15.90 -5.34 4.30
CA THR A 131 -16.09 -4.11 3.51
C THR A 131 -14.97 -3.96 2.49
N ILE A 132 -15.31 -3.67 1.24
CA ILE A 132 -14.31 -3.37 0.20
C ILE A 132 -14.34 -1.87 -0.07
N ILE A 133 -13.20 -1.20 0.07
CA ILE A 133 -13.04 0.22 -0.29
C ILE A 133 -12.30 0.29 -1.61
N VAL A 134 -12.86 1.02 -2.56
CA VAL A 134 -12.35 1.14 -3.93
C VAL A 134 -12.35 2.60 -4.38
N PRO A 135 -11.50 2.96 -5.35
CA PRO A 135 -11.60 4.25 -6.03
C PRO A 135 -12.92 4.40 -6.78
N VAL A 136 -13.39 5.63 -6.88
CA VAL A 136 -14.57 5.99 -7.69
C VAL A 136 -14.44 5.44 -9.12
N GLY A 137 -15.58 4.92 -9.64
CA GLY A 137 -15.67 4.22 -10.94
C GLY A 137 -15.60 2.69 -10.83
N LEU A 138 -15.27 2.11 -9.65
CA LEU A 138 -15.13 0.65 -9.47
C LEU A 138 -16.32 -0.01 -8.78
N ARG A 139 -17.13 0.71 -8.00
CA ARG A 139 -18.23 0.13 -7.23
C ARG A 139 -19.18 -0.73 -8.08
N ARG A 140 -19.61 -0.20 -9.24
CA ARG A 140 -20.50 -0.92 -10.16
C ARG A 140 -19.89 -2.24 -10.64
N LYS A 141 -18.56 -2.26 -10.90
CA LYS A 141 -17.84 -3.47 -11.32
C LYS A 141 -17.79 -4.48 -10.18
N MET A 142 -17.54 -4.04 -8.95
CA MET A 142 -17.51 -4.89 -7.76
C MET A 142 -18.87 -5.51 -7.47
N VAL A 143 -19.94 -4.72 -7.48
CA VAL A 143 -21.31 -5.18 -7.26
C VAL A 143 -21.72 -6.22 -8.31
N ARG A 144 -21.39 -6.01 -9.59
CA ARG A 144 -21.64 -7.01 -10.67
C ARG A 144 -20.86 -8.32 -10.46
N LYS A 145 -19.77 -8.31 -9.71
CA LYS A 145 -18.99 -9.51 -9.33
C LYS A 145 -19.51 -10.18 -8.07
N GLY A 146 -20.60 -9.65 -7.46
CA GLY A 146 -21.29 -10.23 -6.31
C GLY A 146 -20.83 -9.68 -4.95
N PHE A 147 -19.98 -8.66 -4.91
CA PHE A 147 -19.57 -8.01 -3.67
C PHE A 147 -20.63 -6.98 -3.26
N ARG A 148 -21.15 -7.07 -2.03
CA ARG A 148 -22.28 -6.25 -1.57
C ARG A 148 -21.84 -5.02 -0.77
N ARG A 149 -20.89 -5.17 0.15
CA ARG A 149 -20.39 -4.09 1.00
C ARG A 149 -19.21 -3.41 0.32
N VAL A 150 -19.53 -2.43 -0.55
CA VAL A 150 -18.52 -1.71 -1.35
C VAL A 150 -18.71 -0.21 -1.15
N ILE A 151 -17.68 0.43 -0.66
CA ILE A 151 -17.56 1.89 -0.52
C ILE A 151 -16.66 2.41 -1.63
N GLU A 152 -17.07 3.47 -2.28
CA GLU A 152 -16.29 4.20 -3.29
C GLU A 152 -15.82 5.52 -2.71
N LEU A 153 -14.54 5.84 -2.88
CA LEU A 153 -13.96 7.11 -2.42
C LEU A 153 -13.27 7.85 -3.57
N GLN A 154 -13.38 9.17 -3.54
CA GLN A 154 -12.56 10.09 -4.33
C GLN A 154 -11.36 10.56 -3.51
N TRP A 155 -10.37 11.16 -4.15
CA TRP A 155 -9.24 11.76 -3.45
C TRP A 155 -9.70 12.71 -2.35
N TRP A 156 -9.09 12.56 -1.19
CA TRP A 156 -9.35 13.31 0.04
C TRP A 156 -10.67 12.98 0.76
N GLU A 157 -11.46 12.04 0.21
CA GLU A 157 -12.59 11.48 0.93
C GLU A 157 -12.15 10.38 1.89
N SER A 158 -12.90 10.17 2.94
CA SER A 158 -12.66 9.13 3.94
C SER A 158 -13.92 8.36 4.29
N ALA A 159 -13.72 7.15 4.80
CA ALA A 159 -14.76 6.33 5.41
C ALA A 159 -14.26 5.81 6.76
N THR A 160 -15.13 5.78 7.75
CA THR A 160 -14.85 5.17 9.04
C THR A 160 -15.47 3.77 9.09
N ILE A 161 -14.64 2.76 9.36
CA ILE A 161 -15.06 1.38 9.52
C ILE A 161 -14.60 0.91 10.89
N GLY A 162 -15.54 0.65 11.79
CA GLY A 162 -15.22 0.34 13.19
C GLY A 162 -14.35 1.43 13.82
N SER A 163 -13.20 1.05 14.32
CA SER A 163 -12.23 1.93 15.00
C SER A 163 -11.23 2.62 14.06
N VAL A 164 -11.36 2.43 12.72
CA VAL A 164 -10.38 2.93 11.74
C VAL A 164 -11.01 3.94 10.79
N LYS A 165 -10.43 5.14 10.70
CA LYS A 165 -10.68 6.10 9.63
C LYS A 165 -9.73 5.83 8.48
N ILE A 166 -10.28 5.66 7.29
CA ILE A 166 -9.55 5.31 6.06
C ILE A 166 -9.75 6.43 5.05
N SER A 167 -8.70 7.18 4.78
CA SER A 167 -8.69 8.30 3.84
C SER A 167 -8.08 7.87 2.52
N PHE A 168 -8.75 8.17 1.38
CA PHE A 168 -8.22 7.91 0.05
C PHE A 168 -7.45 9.13 -0.45
N VAL A 169 -6.18 8.93 -0.83
CA VAL A 169 -5.27 10.03 -1.17
C VAL A 169 -4.72 9.89 -2.59
N PRO A 170 -4.33 11.01 -3.24
CA PRO A 170 -3.88 10.98 -4.63
C PRO A 170 -2.57 10.21 -4.83
N THR A 171 -2.42 9.67 -6.03
CA THR A 171 -1.16 9.17 -6.60
C THR A 171 -1.06 9.59 -8.06
N GLN A 172 0.13 9.53 -8.65
CA GLN A 172 0.34 9.80 -10.07
C GLN A 172 0.42 8.47 -10.83
N HIS A 173 -0.73 8.03 -11.35
CA HIS A 173 -0.82 6.74 -12.03
C HIS A 173 -1.90 6.76 -13.12
N TRP A 174 -2.40 5.61 -13.50
CA TRP A 174 -3.46 5.41 -14.48
C TRP A 174 -4.18 4.08 -14.25
N THR A 175 -5.27 3.83 -14.97
CA THR A 175 -6.02 2.57 -14.87
C THR A 175 -6.46 2.05 -16.23
N ARG A 176 -6.38 0.73 -16.42
CA ARG A 176 -6.96 0.02 -17.56
C ARG A 176 -7.05 -1.48 -17.28
N ARG A 177 -8.18 -2.08 -17.64
CA ARG A 177 -8.35 -3.55 -17.67
C ARG A 177 -8.81 -4.06 -19.03
N THR A 178 -9.41 -3.19 -19.82
CA THR A 178 -9.88 -3.47 -21.19
C THR A 178 -9.46 -2.34 -22.11
N PRO A 179 -9.46 -2.53 -23.44
CA PRO A 179 -9.17 -1.43 -24.38
C PRO A 179 -10.11 -0.22 -24.24
N PHE A 180 -11.28 -0.38 -23.58
CA PHE A 180 -12.34 0.62 -23.56
C PHE A 180 -12.54 1.28 -22.19
N ASP A 181 -11.74 0.96 -21.18
CA ASP A 181 -11.91 1.46 -19.82
C ASP A 181 -10.70 2.22 -19.25
N THR A 182 -9.80 2.71 -20.14
CA THR A 182 -8.66 3.55 -19.72
C THR A 182 -9.16 4.75 -18.92
N ASN A 183 -8.65 4.89 -17.68
CA ASN A 183 -8.94 5.98 -16.74
C ASN A 183 -10.44 6.19 -16.43
N THR A 184 -11.28 5.14 -16.58
CA THR A 184 -12.69 5.20 -16.20
C THR A 184 -12.95 4.88 -14.73
N SER A 185 -11.93 4.55 -13.98
CA SER A 185 -11.89 4.52 -12.54
C SER A 185 -10.67 5.30 -12.06
N HIS A 186 -10.76 5.82 -10.86
CA HIS A 186 -9.65 6.55 -10.26
C HIS A 186 -8.57 5.59 -9.71
N TRP A 187 -7.50 6.15 -9.18
CA TRP A 187 -6.37 5.48 -8.55
C TRP A 187 -5.91 6.31 -7.36
N GLY A 188 -5.22 5.70 -6.40
CA GLY A 188 -4.73 6.40 -5.21
C GLY A 188 -4.14 5.47 -4.17
N GLY A 189 -3.68 6.07 -3.09
CA GLY A 189 -3.24 5.41 -1.86
C GLY A 189 -4.27 5.53 -0.75
N TYR A 190 -3.92 5.01 0.42
CA TYR A 190 -4.77 5.08 1.61
C TYR A 190 -3.98 5.49 2.84
N VAL A 191 -4.55 6.35 3.66
CA VAL A 191 -4.07 6.64 5.01
C VAL A 191 -5.03 6.01 6.01
N LEU A 192 -4.48 5.25 6.96
CA LEU A 192 -5.19 4.64 8.06
C LEU A 192 -4.87 5.44 9.32
N GLU A 193 -5.93 5.90 10.01
CA GLU A 193 -5.86 6.64 11.27
C GLU A 193 -6.83 6.01 12.26
N PRO A 194 -6.58 6.08 13.59
CA PRO A 194 -7.61 5.75 14.57
C PRO A 194 -8.82 6.64 14.34
N ALA A 195 -10.02 6.07 14.39
CA ALA A 195 -11.23 6.87 14.38
C ALA A 195 -11.33 7.64 15.71
N GLN A 196 -11.51 8.96 15.62
CA GLN A 196 -11.81 9.77 16.81
C GLN A 196 -13.14 9.26 17.41
N GLN A 197 -13.13 8.86 18.66
CA GLN A 197 -14.35 8.54 19.38
C GLN A 197 -15.03 9.86 19.78
N GLU A 198 -16.03 10.28 19.00
CA GLU A 198 -16.92 11.35 19.46
C GLU A 198 -17.62 10.88 20.75
N GLY A 199 -17.34 11.53 21.87
CA GLY A 199 -18.16 11.45 23.08
C GLY A 199 -17.75 10.50 24.20
N ARG A 200 -16.47 10.10 24.36
CA ARG A 200 -16.03 9.60 25.66
C ARG A 200 -15.76 10.78 26.61
N THR A 201 -16.80 11.17 27.35
CA THR A 201 -16.64 11.93 28.59
C THR A 201 -15.81 11.12 29.58
N GLN A 202 -14.96 11.79 30.35
CA GLN A 202 -13.96 11.26 31.30
C GLN A 202 -14.55 10.48 32.51
N ASP A 203 -15.51 9.57 32.34
CA ASP A 203 -16.17 8.96 33.51
C ASP A 203 -16.56 7.48 33.38
N ASP A 204 -15.80 6.68 32.69
CA ASP A 204 -15.95 5.21 32.75
C ASP A 204 -14.64 4.56 33.14
N GLY A 205 -14.62 3.95 34.33
CA GLY A 205 -13.57 3.33 35.09
C GLY A 205 -12.44 2.70 34.26
N ALA A 206 -11.28 3.30 34.38
CA ALA A 206 -10.09 3.03 33.64
C ALA A 206 -9.45 1.69 33.94
N ASP A 207 -9.16 0.91 32.92
CA ASP A 207 -7.95 0.11 32.94
C ASP A 207 -6.74 1.05 32.69
N GLN A 208 -5.86 1.10 33.68
CA GLN A 208 -4.69 1.97 33.72
C GLN A 208 -3.57 1.43 32.81
N ASP A 209 -3.62 1.76 31.53
CA ASP A 209 -2.41 1.81 30.70
C ASP A 209 -2.01 3.28 30.45
N SER A 210 -1.83 4.02 31.53
CA SER A 210 -1.18 5.32 31.49
C SER A 210 0.31 5.12 31.34
N CYS A 211 0.92 5.78 30.35
CA CYS A 211 2.37 5.92 30.31
C CYS A 211 2.86 6.58 31.61
N ASP A 212 3.52 5.83 32.49
CA ASP A 212 4.29 6.39 33.59
C ASP A 212 5.48 7.15 33.02
N VAL A 213 5.23 8.39 32.62
CA VAL A 213 6.30 9.34 32.31
C VAL A 213 6.62 10.09 33.59
N ALA A 214 7.74 9.75 34.20
CA ALA A 214 8.40 10.62 35.16
C ALA A 214 8.67 11.97 34.48
N GLN A 215 7.83 12.93 34.72
CA GLN A 215 7.83 14.38 34.54
C GLN A 215 6.65 14.89 33.69
N GLY A 216 5.60 15.27 34.36
CA GLY A 216 4.74 16.44 34.11
C GLY A 216 4.20 16.66 32.70
N GLY A 217 3.14 15.96 32.33
CA GLY A 217 2.29 16.30 31.19
C GLY A 217 0.98 15.51 31.24
N GLU A 218 -0.09 16.13 31.70
CA GLU A 218 -1.44 15.58 31.61
C GLU A 218 -1.78 15.40 30.12
N GLY A 219 -1.96 14.16 29.64
CA GLY A 219 -2.59 13.89 28.35
C GLY A 219 -1.88 12.97 27.37
N ALA A 220 -0.70 12.40 27.66
CA ALA A 220 -0.07 11.46 26.75
C ALA A 220 -0.81 10.11 26.74
N ARG A 221 -1.34 9.71 25.59
CA ARG A 221 -2.03 8.44 25.39
C ARG A 221 -1.22 7.59 24.41
N LEU A 222 -1.24 6.27 24.62
CA LEU A 222 -0.75 5.33 23.64
C LEU A 222 -1.69 5.36 22.41
N LEU A 223 -1.24 5.97 21.34
CA LEU A 223 -1.97 6.00 20.07
C LEU A 223 -1.31 5.08 19.05
N PRO A 224 -2.10 4.32 18.28
CA PRO A 224 -1.55 3.54 17.18
C PRO A 224 -0.96 4.47 16.12
N PRO A 225 0.10 4.04 15.41
CA PRO A 225 0.73 4.83 14.37
C PRO A 225 -0.17 4.97 13.15
N ASN A 226 -0.27 6.17 12.58
CA ASN A 226 -0.91 6.36 11.27
C ASN A 226 -0.11 5.67 10.18
N LEU A 227 -0.79 4.97 9.28
CA LEU A 227 -0.18 4.13 8.27
C LEU A 227 -0.59 4.62 6.86
N TYR A 228 0.39 4.85 5.99
CA TYR A 228 0.17 5.21 4.59
C TYR A 228 0.53 4.05 3.67
N PHE A 229 -0.43 3.61 2.86
CA PHE A 229 -0.25 2.70 1.75
C PHE A 229 -0.28 3.49 0.45
N ALA A 230 0.85 3.61 -0.23
CA ALA A 230 0.98 4.48 -1.40
C ALA A 230 0.25 3.95 -2.64
N GLY A 231 0.04 2.62 -2.78
CA GLY A 231 -0.34 2.04 -4.08
C GLY A 231 0.77 2.24 -5.11
N ASP A 232 0.40 2.39 -6.38
CA ASP A 232 1.35 2.71 -7.46
C ASP A 232 1.36 4.20 -7.76
N SER A 233 2.55 4.76 -7.94
CA SER A 233 2.71 6.18 -8.26
C SER A 233 4.05 6.46 -8.95
N GLY A 234 4.07 7.35 -9.93
CA GLY A 234 5.24 8.14 -10.27
C GLY A 234 5.49 9.21 -9.21
N TYR A 235 6.68 9.81 -9.20
CA TYR A 235 6.95 10.93 -8.30
C TYR A 235 6.17 12.17 -8.70
N PHE A 236 5.53 12.83 -7.72
CA PHE A 236 4.70 14.03 -7.92
C PHE A 236 4.56 14.84 -6.62
N GLN A 237 4.13 16.08 -6.75
CA GLN A 237 3.97 17.00 -5.60
C GLN A 237 2.94 16.53 -4.55
N GLY A 238 2.05 15.62 -4.90
CA GLY A 238 1.03 15.11 -3.97
C GLY A 238 1.61 14.41 -2.74
N PHE A 239 2.85 13.90 -2.80
CA PHE A 239 3.51 13.35 -1.61
C PHE A 239 3.70 14.42 -0.52
N LYS A 240 4.10 15.65 -0.89
CA LYS A 240 4.19 16.78 0.04
C LYS A 240 2.84 17.14 0.62
N LEU A 241 1.80 17.22 -0.23
CA LEU A 241 0.43 17.51 0.21
C LEU A 241 -0.10 16.47 1.21
N ILE A 242 0.26 15.18 1.02
CA ILE A 242 -0.08 14.12 1.96
C ILE A 242 0.66 14.33 3.29
N GLY A 243 1.97 14.60 3.26
CA GLY A 243 2.78 14.84 4.44
C GLY A 243 2.48 16.15 5.18
N GLU A 244 1.80 17.10 4.52
CA GLU A 244 1.27 18.32 5.16
C GLU A 244 -0.08 18.10 5.82
N ARG A 245 -0.85 17.12 5.32
CA ARG A 245 -2.23 16.86 5.76
C ARG A 245 -2.34 15.76 6.80
N PHE A 246 -1.40 14.81 6.79
CA PHE A 246 -1.43 13.65 7.66
C PHE A 246 -0.11 13.49 8.40
N ASN A 247 -0.18 13.14 9.67
CA ASN A 247 1.00 12.74 10.44
C ASN A 247 1.28 11.25 10.16
N ILE A 248 2.16 10.94 9.20
CA ILE A 248 2.46 9.58 8.77
C ILE A 248 3.59 8.99 9.60
N HIS A 249 3.37 7.84 10.22
CA HIS A 249 4.41 7.13 10.96
C HIS A 249 5.02 6.01 10.12
N ILE A 250 4.19 5.27 9.37
CA ILE A 250 4.63 4.15 8.55
C ILE A 250 4.13 4.34 7.13
N ALA A 251 5.05 4.30 6.17
CA ALA A 251 4.74 4.40 4.75
C ALA A 251 5.10 3.10 4.01
N LEU A 252 4.12 2.48 3.36
CA LEU A 252 4.31 1.36 2.44
C LEU A 252 4.52 1.93 1.05
N MET A 253 5.78 1.96 0.56
CA MET A 253 6.19 2.70 -0.64
C MET A 253 6.66 1.77 -1.76
N PRO A 254 6.21 1.96 -3.01
CA PRO A 254 6.70 1.17 -4.14
C PRO A 254 8.16 1.52 -4.46
N ILE A 255 8.97 0.51 -4.84
CA ILE A 255 10.35 0.68 -5.30
C ILE A 255 10.65 -0.12 -6.57
N GLY A 256 9.66 -0.75 -7.18
CA GLY A 256 9.81 -1.60 -8.36
C GLY A 256 8.97 -1.17 -9.55
N ALA A 257 9.14 -1.86 -10.67
CA ALA A 257 8.51 -1.58 -11.95
C ALA A 257 8.90 -0.22 -12.55
N TYR A 258 10.12 0.27 -12.30
CA TYR A 258 10.60 1.58 -12.74
C TYR A 258 11.42 1.54 -14.05
N GLU A 259 11.88 0.36 -14.51
CA GLU A 259 12.69 0.27 -15.74
C GLU A 259 11.89 -0.11 -17.00
N PRO A 260 12.23 0.49 -18.13
CA PRO A 260 13.18 1.59 -18.32
C PRO A 260 12.58 2.93 -17.86
N GLU A 261 13.37 3.74 -17.18
CA GLU A 261 12.89 4.98 -16.54
C GLU A 261 12.23 5.92 -17.56
N TRP A 262 12.79 6.11 -18.74
CA TRP A 262 12.20 6.96 -19.80
C TRP A 262 10.75 6.57 -20.16
N PHE A 263 10.35 5.32 -19.88
CA PHE A 263 9.01 4.81 -20.17
C PHE A 263 8.14 4.74 -18.90
N MET A 264 8.74 4.48 -17.73
CA MET A 264 8.01 4.17 -16.49
C MET A 264 7.88 5.35 -15.53
N THR A 265 8.79 6.34 -15.53
CA THR A 265 8.87 7.44 -14.55
C THR A 265 7.54 8.19 -14.32
N SER A 266 6.70 8.35 -15.37
CA SER A 266 5.41 9.03 -15.21
C SER A 266 4.40 8.27 -14.34
N GLN A 267 4.66 7.00 -14.00
CA GLN A 267 3.70 6.10 -13.35
C GLN A 267 4.26 5.22 -12.25
N HIS A 268 5.59 5.10 -12.15
CA HIS A 268 6.30 4.35 -11.10
C HIS A 268 7.54 5.12 -10.67
N VAL A 269 7.68 5.33 -9.36
CA VAL A 269 8.91 5.86 -8.78
C VAL A 269 10.03 4.84 -8.90
N ASN A 270 11.25 5.31 -9.16
CA ASN A 270 12.45 4.53 -8.94
C ASN A 270 12.83 4.52 -7.43
N PRO A 271 13.82 3.72 -6.99
CA PRO A 271 14.17 3.63 -5.58
C PRO A 271 14.61 4.97 -4.95
N GLU A 272 15.30 5.84 -5.71
CA GLU A 272 15.73 7.16 -5.26
C GLU A 272 14.52 8.09 -5.07
N GLU A 273 13.61 8.12 -6.04
CA GLU A 273 12.35 8.89 -5.95
C GLU A 273 11.44 8.35 -4.84
N ALA A 274 11.46 7.03 -4.57
CA ALA A 274 10.71 6.45 -3.45
C ALA A 274 11.22 6.96 -2.09
N LEU A 275 12.52 7.12 -1.91
CA LEU A 275 13.10 7.72 -0.70
C LEU A 275 12.81 9.22 -0.61
N GLN A 276 12.80 9.94 -1.74
CA GLN A 276 12.37 11.34 -1.78
C GLN A 276 10.89 11.45 -1.36
N ALA A 277 10.01 10.61 -1.91
CA ALA A 277 8.60 10.57 -1.55
C ALA A 277 8.39 10.22 -0.08
N PHE A 278 9.19 9.28 0.47
CA PHE A 278 9.19 8.94 1.89
C PHE A 278 9.51 10.16 2.77
N GLN A 279 10.50 10.99 2.37
CA GLN A 279 10.80 12.23 3.07
C GLN A 279 9.69 13.28 2.91
N ASP A 280 9.10 13.39 1.72
CA ASP A 280 8.03 14.35 1.43
C ASP A 280 6.74 14.05 2.21
N VAL A 281 6.38 12.77 2.40
CA VAL A 281 5.24 12.40 3.26
C VAL A 281 5.60 12.47 4.75
N LYS A 282 6.85 12.81 5.10
CA LYS A 282 7.37 12.97 6.47
C LYS A 282 7.21 11.71 7.33
N ALA A 283 7.16 10.52 6.72
CA ALA A 283 6.99 9.28 7.47
C ALA A 283 8.22 8.96 8.33
N GLU A 284 8.01 8.28 9.46
CA GLU A 284 9.09 7.85 10.36
C GLU A 284 9.76 6.57 9.86
N THR A 285 8.97 5.62 9.38
CA THR A 285 9.42 4.31 8.88
C THR A 285 8.87 4.04 7.49
N MET A 286 9.71 3.52 6.60
CA MET A 286 9.33 3.05 5.25
C MET A 286 9.42 1.54 5.18
N ILE A 287 8.40 0.91 4.61
CA ILE A 287 8.40 -0.50 4.19
C ILE A 287 8.33 -0.52 2.66
N PRO A 288 9.39 -0.94 1.96
CA PRO A 288 9.37 -1.02 0.50
C PRO A 288 8.47 -2.15 0.00
N MET A 289 7.78 -1.90 -1.11
CA MET A 289 6.86 -2.83 -1.75
C MET A 289 6.95 -2.79 -3.28
N HIS A 290 6.10 -3.53 -3.96
CA HIS A 290 5.91 -3.54 -5.42
C HIS A 290 7.15 -3.99 -6.22
N TYR A 291 8.03 -4.78 -5.62
CA TYR A 291 9.23 -5.35 -6.24
C TYR A 291 9.32 -6.87 -5.99
N GLY A 292 10.10 -7.58 -6.80
CA GLY A 292 10.49 -8.97 -6.57
C GLY A 292 9.38 -10.03 -6.65
N THR A 293 8.10 -9.66 -6.80
CA THR A 293 6.98 -10.62 -6.84
C THR A 293 6.62 -11.05 -8.25
N PHE A 294 6.54 -10.11 -9.16
CA PHE A 294 6.27 -10.33 -10.59
C PHE A 294 7.25 -9.54 -11.44
N LYS A 295 7.66 -10.11 -12.57
CA LYS A 295 8.48 -9.40 -13.56
C LYS A 295 7.58 -8.53 -14.44
N LEU A 296 7.19 -7.37 -13.94
CA LEU A 296 6.29 -6.44 -14.66
C LEU A 296 7.07 -5.46 -15.55
N ALA A 297 8.27 -5.08 -15.15
CA ALA A 297 9.18 -4.21 -15.87
C ALA A 297 10.57 -4.88 -16.06
N ASP A 298 11.61 -4.10 -16.32
CA ASP A 298 12.92 -4.64 -16.61
C ASP A 298 13.89 -4.63 -15.42
N ASP A 299 13.50 -3.99 -14.31
CA ASP A 299 14.22 -3.98 -13.04
C ASP A 299 14.22 -5.35 -12.35
N THR A 300 15.20 -5.57 -11.48
CA THR A 300 15.30 -6.75 -10.64
C THR A 300 15.10 -6.38 -9.16
N ALA A 301 14.69 -7.35 -8.35
CA ALA A 301 14.52 -7.13 -6.91
C ALA A 301 15.84 -6.71 -6.25
N LYS A 302 16.95 -7.32 -6.64
CA LYS A 302 18.28 -6.99 -6.10
C LYS A 302 18.68 -5.57 -6.46
N GLU A 303 18.51 -5.18 -7.72
CA GLU A 303 18.84 -3.84 -8.21
C GLU A 303 18.04 -2.76 -7.50
N ALA A 304 16.72 -2.97 -7.31
CA ALA A 304 15.86 -2.05 -6.57
C ALA A 304 16.35 -1.86 -5.12
N LEU A 305 16.69 -2.94 -4.44
CA LEU A 305 17.22 -2.90 -3.07
C LEU A 305 18.60 -2.24 -2.99
N ASP A 306 19.51 -2.57 -3.91
CA ASP A 306 20.86 -2.01 -3.93
C ASP A 306 20.83 -0.49 -4.19
N ARG A 307 20.00 -0.02 -5.13
CA ARG A 307 19.79 1.41 -5.40
C ARG A 307 19.16 2.12 -4.21
N MET A 308 18.14 1.55 -3.61
CA MET A 308 17.51 2.12 -2.41
C MET A 308 18.52 2.24 -1.25
N GLU A 309 19.33 1.22 -1.02
CA GLU A 309 20.34 1.26 0.07
C GLU A 309 21.45 2.30 -0.21
N ALA A 310 21.92 2.39 -1.45
CA ALA A 310 22.90 3.41 -1.84
C ALA A 310 22.33 4.83 -1.64
N GLU A 311 21.11 5.07 -2.04
CA GLU A 311 20.46 6.36 -1.90
C GLU A 311 20.14 6.69 -0.43
N ARG A 312 19.70 5.68 0.36
CA ARG A 312 19.51 5.82 1.80
C ARG A 312 20.77 6.33 2.49
N GLN A 313 21.94 5.73 2.14
CA GLN A 313 23.24 6.15 2.67
C GLN A 313 23.60 7.56 2.21
N ARG A 314 23.38 7.89 0.94
CA ARG A 314 23.64 9.24 0.39
C ARG A 314 22.83 10.33 1.08
N LEU A 315 21.59 10.02 1.44
CA LEU A 315 20.67 10.94 2.13
C LEU A 315 20.88 10.95 3.66
N GLY A 316 21.75 10.09 4.21
CA GLY A 316 21.97 9.98 5.65
C GLY A 316 20.74 9.47 6.44
N ILE A 317 19.82 8.76 5.78
CA ILE A 317 18.65 8.18 6.43
C ILE A 317 19.10 7.00 7.30
N ALA A 318 18.74 7.00 8.58
CA ALA A 318 19.06 5.93 9.51
C ALA A 318 18.51 4.57 9.01
N LYS A 319 19.30 3.51 9.12
CA LYS A 319 18.95 2.18 8.58
C LYS A 319 17.67 1.64 9.19
N GLU A 320 17.40 1.94 10.42
CA GLU A 320 16.23 1.51 11.20
C GLU A 320 14.94 2.08 10.66
N ARG A 321 15.01 3.18 9.93
CA ARG A 321 13.84 3.80 9.28
C ARG A 321 13.38 3.09 8.01
N ILE A 322 14.19 2.17 7.47
CA ILE A 322 13.83 1.38 6.27
C ILE A 322 13.71 -0.09 6.67
N ARG A 323 12.50 -0.63 6.64
CA ARG A 323 12.17 -2.01 7.02
C ARG A 323 11.93 -2.87 5.79
N VAL A 324 12.99 -3.49 5.27
CA VAL A 324 12.91 -4.44 4.14
C VAL A 324 12.41 -5.78 4.66
N LEU A 325 11.14 -6.08 4.39
CA LEU A 325 10.51 -7.33 4.84
C LEU A 325 10.76 -8.46 3.83
N LYS A 326 10.80 -9.68 4.34
CA LYS A 326 10.68 -10.93 3.58
C LYS A 326 9.21 -11.30 3.41
N TYR A 327 8.87 -12.15 2.46
CA TYR A 327 7.50 -12.66 2.36
C TYR A 327 7.12 -13.45 3.62
N GLY A 328 5.99 -13.14 4.22
CA GLY A 328 5.52 -13.74 5.48
C GLY A 328 6.09 -13.12 6.75
N GLU A 329 7.05 -12.20 6.61
CA GLU A 329 7.58 -11.47 7.76
C GLU A 329 6.56 -10.46 8.27
N THR A 330 6.38 -10.45 9.58
CA THR A 330 5.49 -9.52 10.29
C THR A 330 6.33 -8.46 11.02
N PHE A 331 6.13 -7.21 10.67
CA PHE A 331 6.62 -6.07 11.43
C PHE A 331 5.59 -5.71 12.48
N LYS A 332 5.93 -5.93 13.76
CA LYS A 332 5.11 -5.54 14.92
C LYS A 332 5.53 -4.14 15.35
N ILE A 333 4.57 -3.27 15.51
CA ILE A 333 4.82 -1.86 15.78
C ILE A 333 4.46 -1.62 17.24
N GLN A 334 5.46 -1.19 18.01
CA GLN A 334 5.25 -0.83 19.40
C GLN A 334 4.46 0.48 19.47
N PRO A 335 3.41 0.54 20.29
CA PRO A 335 2.73 1.80 20.54
C PRO A 335 3.70 2.74 21.29
N GLU A 336 3.71 3.99 20.87
CA GLU A 336 4.49 5.05 21.53
C GLU A 336 3.57 6.04 22.21
N CYS A 337 4.02 6.65 23.31
CA CYS A 337 3.30 7.76 23.93
C CYS A 337 3.29 8.94 22.99
N ARG A 338 2.11 9.33 22.51
CA ARG A 338 1.92 10.43 21.55
C ARG A 338 0.90 11.40 22.09
N ASN A 339 1.16 12.69 21.88
CA ASN A 339 0.18 13.73 22.22
C ASN A 339 -0.96 13.68 21.21
N ALA A 340 -2.20 13.78 21.71
CA ALA A 340 -3.42 13.74 20.89
C ALA A 340 -3.59 14.97 19.95
N GLU A 341 -2.70 15.97 20.05
CA GLU A 341 -2.80 17.27 19.38
C GLU A 341 -1.72 17.51 18.30
N SER A 342 -1.05 16.49 17.79
CA SER A 342 -0.03 16.69 16.72
C SER A 342 -0.56 16.34 15.33
#